data_c79246e8e3ac831458b23c7c9e4b7276
#
_entry.id   c79246e8e3ac831458b23c7c9e4b7276
#
_cell.length_a   1.000
_cell.length_b   1.000
_cell.length_c   1.000
_cell.angle_alpha   90.00
_cell.angle_beta   90.00
_cell.angle_gamma   90.00
#
_symmetry.space_group_name_H-M   'P 1'
#
loop_
_entity.id
_entity.type
_entity.pdbx_description
1 polymer ?
#
loop_
_entity_poly.entity_id
_entity_poly.type
_entity_poly.pdbx_seq_one_letter_code
_entity_poly.pdbx_strand_id
1 'polypeptide(L)'
;MGNRELRLVISGTYSTGKTTTATALSIATGLHLIDALSAREILTDLYPGRRFQDMSSTELMALGLKRFEERIRTEGILYKEHGSFLSDGSVLNEWIYGTVRMRVGINPGSAFVHRLMKSILGIPGRTFFKKYLTAYGVVSKNHAKLWYTDVVHLPVEFAMDPDGHRPVSEEYRNLSDEELYEAYRNLGLTPYCVKGSQKERLNQIIQHYKLPIVVPVDEAISLAEKVIRENREAVSKRIIEQYEEPTLKEKIKFMTRY
;
A
#
# COMPACT_ATOMS: atom_id res chain seq x y z
N MET A 1 -4.08 -29.07 -19.38
CA MET A 1 -4.84 -28.21 -18.44
C MET A 1 -4.49 -26.80 -18.81
N GLY A 2 -5.47 -26.00 -19.28
CA GLY A 2 -5.21 -24.61 -19.61
C GLY A 2 -4.75 -23.88 -18.35
N ASN A 3 -3.63 -23.15 -18.47
CA ASN A 3 -3.13 -22.30 -17.39
C ASN A 3 -4.24 -21.27 -17.06
N ARG A 4 -4.88 -21.39 -15.89
CA ARG A 4 -5.80 -20.38 -15.41
C ARG A 4 -5.02 -19.07 -15.27
N GLU A 5 -5.46 -18.02 -15.93
CA GLU A 5 -4.90 -16.69 -15.72
C GLU A 5 -5.06 -16.29 -14.24
N LEU A 6 -3.96 -15.98 -13.58
CA LEU A 6 -3.93 -15.64 -12.17
C LEU A 6 -3.43 -14.20 -11.99
N ARG A 7 -4.37 -13.30 -11.67
CA ARG A 7 -4.07 -11.90 -11.32
C ARG A 7 -4.30 -11.75 -9.83
N LEU A 8 -3.27 -12.19 -9.07
CA LEU A 8 -3.32 -12.41 -7.62
C LEU A 8 -2.85 -11.17 -6.85
N VAL A 9 -3.67 -10.71 -5.92
CA VAL A 9 -3.33 -9.64 -4.99
C VAL A 9 -2.97 -10.23 -3.63
N ILE A 10 -1.83 -9.84 -3.06
CA ILE A 10 -1.51 -10.02 -1.65
C ILE A 10 -2.00 -8.79 -0.89
N SER A 11 -3.14 -8.92 -0.26
CA SER A 11 -3.84 -7.86 0.48
C SER A 11 -3.50 -7.88 1.98
N GLY A 12 -3.85 -6.81 2.64
CA GLY A 12 -3.68 -6.55 4.08
C GLY A 12 -3.28 -5.11 4.32
N THR A 13 -3.30 -4.67 5.56
CA THR A 13 -2.93 -3.31 5.96
C THR A 13 -1.42 -3.16 6.21
N TYR A 14 -1.00 -2.09 6.88
CA TYR A 14 0.40 -1.82 7.22
C TYR A 14 0.98 -2.91 8.14
N SER A 15 2.26 -3.25 7.92
CA SER A 15 3.03 -4.18 8.76
C SER A 15 2.41 -5.59 8.91
N THR A 16 1.64 -6.07 7.91
CA THR A 16 1.13 -7.45 7.86
C THR A 16 2.06 -8.42 7.12
N GLY A 17 3.18 -7.92 6.58
CA GLY A 17 4.15 -8.75 5.85
C GLY A 17 3.84 -8.94 4.36
N LYS A 18 2.95 -8.15 3.76
CA LYS A 18 2.58 -8.24 2.33
C LYS A 18 3.78 -8.27 1.40
N THR A 19 4.65 -7.28 1.51
CA THR A 19 5.81 -7.15 0.63
C THR A 19 6.72 -8.36 0.71
N THR A 20 7.01 -8.83 1.93
CA THR A 20 7.84 -10.05 2.11
C THR A 20 7.15 -11.27 1.52
N THR A 21 5.85 -11.44 1.79
CA THR A 21 5.08 -12.58 1.25
C THR A 21 5.01 -12.53 -0.27
N ALA A 22 4.71 -11.36 -0.87
CA ALA A 22 4.62 -11.22 -2.32
C ALA A 22 5.97 -11.45 -3.00
N THR A 23 7.04 -10.85 -2.49
CA THR A 23 8.39 -11.02 -3.05
C THR A 23 8.86 -12.47 -2.93
N ALA A 24 8.70 -13.09 -1.76
CA ALA A 24 9.09 -14.49 -1.57
C ALA A 24 8.23 -15.45 -2.39
N LEU A 25 6.92 -15.19 -2.54
CA LEU A 25 6.05 -16.00 -3.39
C LEU A 25 6.45 -15.89 -4.86
N SER A 26 6.79 -14.70 -5.34
CA SER A 26 7.30 -14.48 -6.69
C SER A 26 8.58 -15.30 -6.95
N ILE A 27 9.55 -15.21 -6.04
CA ILE A 27 10.81 -15.97 -6.15
C ILE A 27 10.56 -17.47 -6.09
N ALA A 28 9.73 -17.93 -5.14
CA ALA A 28 9.46 -19.35 -4.95
C ALA A 28 8.74 -20.00 -6.14
N THR A 29 7.87 -19.25 -6.82
CA THR A 29 6.94 -19.81 -7.82
C THR A 29 7.22 -19.39 -9.25
N GLY A 30 8.04 -18.35 -9.44
CA GLY A 30 8.26 -17.75 -10.76
C GLY A 30 7.11 -16.85 -11.25
N LEU A 31 6.07 -16.61 -10.43
CA LEU A 31 5.03 -15.63 -10.76
C LEU A 31 5.65 -14.22 -10.80
N HIS A 32 5.34 -13.48 -11.85
CA HIS A 32 5.86 -12.13 -12.03
C HIS A 32 5.20 -11.15 -11.05
N LEU A 33 6.01 -10.60 -10.15
CA LEU A 33 5.57 -9.54 -9.22
C LEU A 33 5.56 -8.20 -9.94
N ILE A 34 4.48 -7.43 -9.78
CA ILE A 34 4.44 -6.07 -10.31
C ILE A 34 5.49 -5.20 -9.58
N ASP A 35 6.33 -4.56 -10.36
CA ASP A 35 7.34 -3.60 -9.87
C ASP A 35 6.72 -2.19 -9.85
N ALA A 36 5.71 -2.00 -9.03
CA ALA A 36 5.07 -0.70 -8.85
C ALA A 36 5.80 0.10 -7.79
N LEU A 37 6.22 1.31 -8.15
CA LEU A 37 6.93 2.22 -7.25
C LEU A 37 6.20 2.38 -5.91
N SER A 38 6.95 2.31 -4.83
CA SER A 38 6.44 2.58 -3.49
C SER A 38 6.07 4.07 -3.34
N ALA A 39 5.23 4.38 -2.35
CA ALA A 39 4.90 5.77 -2.04
C ALA A 39 6.13 6.63 -1.73
N ARG A 40 7.20 6.03 -1.18
CA ARG A 40 8.45 6.73 -0.88
C ARG A 40 9.24 7.07 -2.14
N GLU A 41 9.33 6.15 -3.08
CA GLU A 41 9.98 6.38 -4.37
C GLU A 41 9.24 7.46 -5.16
N ILE A 42 7.91 7.38 -5.24
CA ILE A 42 7.09 8.40 -5.89
C ILE A 42 7.24 9.77 -5.21
N LEU A 43 7.35 9.80 -3.87
CA LEU A 43 7.57 11.03 -3.14
C LEU A 43 8.89 11.70 -3.55
N THR A 44 9.98 10.92 -3.69
CA THR A 44 11.28 11.45 -4.11
C THR A 44 11.29 11.98 -5.53
N ASP A 45 10.40 11.51 -6.39
CA ASP A 45 10.28 11.96 -7.77
C ASP A 45 9.35 13.17 -7.93
N LEU A 46 8.17 13.13 -7.30
CA LEU A 46 7.18 14.22 -7.41
C LEU A 46 7.48 15.42 -6.52
N TYR A 47 8.06 15.17 -5.36
CA TYR A 47 8.29 16.20 -4.33
C TYR A 47 9.65 15.99 -3.65
N PRO A 48 10.77 16.17 -4.38
CA PRO A 48 12.11 16.02 -3.82
C PRO A 48 12.28 16.83 -2.53
N GLY A 49 12.96 16.28 -1.54
CA GLY A 49 13.22 16.94 -0.27
C GLY A 49 12.05 17.02 0.71
N ARG A 50 10.86 16.53 0.34
CA ARG A 50 9.66 16.57 1.19
C ARG A 50 9.48 15.28 1.99
N ARG A 51 8.86 15.40 3.17
CA ARG A 51 8.45 14.26 3.99
C ARG A 51 6.92 14.12 3.95
N PHE A 52 6.40 12.92 4.14
CA PHE A 52 4.95 12.69 4.18
C PHE A 52 4.20 13.57 5.18
N GLN A 53 4.80 13.85 6.33
CA GLN A 53 4.22 14.68 7.38
C GLN A 53 4.09 16.15 7.00
N ASP A 54 4.86 16.61 6.02
CA ASP A 54 4.91 18.00 5.55
C ASP A 54 3.99 18.24 4.35
N MET A 55 3.30 17.18 3.87
CA MET A 55 2.46 17.25 2.67
C MET A 55 1.07 17.77 2.95
N SER A 56 0.56 18.57 2.03
CA SER A 56 -0.84 18.98 1.98
C SER A 56 -1.73 17.85 1.46
N SER A 57 -3.04 17.95 1.65
CA SER A 57 -4.01 17.01 1.10
C SER A 57 -3.90 16.89 -0.42
N THR A 58 -3.66 18.00 -1.13
CA THR A 58 -3.49 18.02 -2.59
C THR A 58 -2.24 17.26 -3.04
N GLU A 59 -1.13 17.43 -2.32
CA GLU A 59 0.10 16.68 -2.61
C GLU A 59 -0.08 15.18 -2.32
N LEU A 60 -0.78 14.83 -1.25
CA LEU A 60 -1.15 13.41 -0.96
C LEU A 60 -2.08 12.83 -2.03
N MET A 61 -3.00 13.63 -2.57
CA MET A 61 -3.84 13.22 -3.71
C MET A 61 -3.00 12.93 -4.95
N ALA A 62 -2.05 13.80 -5.27
CA ALA A 62 -1.14 13.60 -6.40
C ALA A 62 -0.30 12.32 -6.24
N LEU A 63 0.21 12.04 -5.03
CA LEU A 63 0.88 10.77 -4.73
C LEU A 63 -0.04 9.57 -4.94
N GLY A 64 -1.28 9.65 -4.47
CA GLY A 64 -2.26 8.57 -4.63
C GLY A 64 -2.59 8.31 -6.10
N LEU A 65 -2.78 9.37 -6.90
CA LEU A 65 -2.99 9.26 -8.35
C LEU A 65 -1.78 8.66 -9.06
N LYS A 66 -0.57 9.08 -8.71
CA LYS A 66 0.66 8.53 -9.31
C LYS A 66 0.84 7.06 -8.96
N ARG A 67 0.54 6.66 -7.73
CA ARG A 67 0.56 5.24 -7.35
C ARG A 67 -0.47 4.41 -8.12
N PHE A 68 -1.65 4.96 -8.33
CA PHE A 68 -2.67 4.30 -9.14
C PHE A 68 -2.18 4.12 -10.58
N GLU A 69 -1.68 5.19 -11.20
CA GLU A 69 -1.13 5.16 -12.57
C GLU A 69 0.00 4.14 -12.72
N GLU A 70 1.00 4.18 -11.84
CA GLU A 70 2.13 3.25 -11.86
C GLU A 70 1.68 1.79 -11.75
N ARG A 71 0.75 1.52 -10.84
CA ARG A 71 0.24 0.17 -10.63
C ARG A 71 -0.52 -0.35 -11.85
N ILE A 72 -1.50 0.39 -12.36
CA ILE A 72 -2.30 -0.09 -13.50
C ILE A 72 -1.45 -0.24 -14.77
N ARG A 73 -0.44 0.62 -14.95
CA ARG A 73 0.50 0.53 -16.05
C ARG A 73 1.33 -0.76 -15.97
N THR A 74 1.90 -1.05 -14.80
CA THR A 74 2.72 -2.25 -14.58
C THR A 74 1.88 -3.53 -14.65
N GLU A 75 0.67 -3.53 -14.06
CA GLU A 75 -0.28 -4.63 -14.18
C GLU A 75 -0.60 -4.93 -15.65
N GLY A 76 -0.87 -3.88 -16.46
CA GLY A 76 -1.17 -4.03 -17.88
C GLY A 76 0.00 -4.58 -18.69
N ILE A 77 1.23 -4.17 -18.40
CA ILE A 77 2.44 -4.68 -19.05
C ILE A 77 2.62 -6.16 -18.74
N LEU A 78 2.65 -6.55 -17.46
CA LEU A 78 2.86 -7.94 -17.05
C LEU A 78 1.74 -8.87 -17.54
N TYR A 79 0.49 -8.39 -17.52
CA TYR A 79 -0.62 -9.17 -18.05
C TYR A 79 -0.46 -9.44 -19.55
N LYS A 80 -0.05 -8.42 -20.33
CA LYS A 80 0.20 -8.58 -21.77
C LYS A 80 1.34 -9.55 -22.06
N GLU A 81 2.39 -9.55 -21.26
CA GLU A 81 3.59 -10.34 -21.46
C GLU A 81 3.43 -11.78 -20.96
N HIS A 82 2.75 -11.98 -19.85
CA HIS A 82 2.73 -13.25 -19.11
C HIS A 82 1.33 -13.83 -18.84
N GLY A 83 0.25 -13.08 -19.10
CA GLY A 83 -1.13 -13.50 -18.83
C GLY A 83 -1.49 -13.59 -17.35
N SER A 84 -0.50 -13.48 -16.45
CA SER A 84 -0.65 -13.59 -15.00
C SER A 84 0.29 -12.64 -14.28
N PHE A 85 -0.09 -12.19 -13.09
CA PHE A 85 0.79 -11.39 -12.23
C PHE A 85 0.47 -11.55 -10.75
N LEU A 86 1.43 -11.19 -9.91
CA LEU A 86 1.33 -11.06 -8.47
C LEU A 86 1.44 -9.57 -8.10
N SER A 87 0.57 -9.08 -7.21
CA SER A 87 0.55 -7.67 -6.79
C SER A 87 0.71 -7.53 -5.28
N ASP A 88 1.71 -6.77 -4.83
CA ASP A 88 1.85 -6.34 -3.42
C ASP A 88 0.87 -5.19 -3.14
N GLY A 89 -0.27 -5.52 -2.57
CA GLY A 89 -1.40 -4.62 -2.40
C GLY A 89 -2.17 -4.41 -3.70
N SER A 90 -3.11 -3.49 -3.70
CA SER A 90 -3.98 -3.19 -4.84
C SER A 90 -4.29 -1.70 -4.98
N VAL A 91 -4.99 -1.33 -6.04
CA VAL A 91 -5.53 0.03 -6.24
C VAL A 91 -6.50 0.46 -5.14
N LEU A 92 -7.08 -0.48 -4.36
CA LEU A 92 -7.99 -0.17 -3.27
C LEU A 92 -7.28 0.40 -2.05
N ASN A 93 -5.99 0.08 -1.85
CA ASN A 93 -5.25 0.48 -0.66
C ASN A 93 -5.26 1.99 -0.44
N GLU A 94 -4.95 2.78 -1.47
CA GLU A 94 -4.90 4.25 -1.35
C GLU A 94 -6.27 4.86 -1.04
N TRP A 95 -7.32 4.32 -1.67
CA TRP A 95 -8.68 4.74 -1.41
C TRP A 95 -9.09 4.45 0.03
N ILE A 96 -8.87 3.22 0.51
CA ILE A 96 -9.21 2.81 1.88
C ILE A 96 -8.40 3.63 2.90
N TYR A 97 -7.08 3.74 2.70
CA TYR A 97 -6.23 4.51 3.59
C TYR A 97 -6.64 5.99 3.67
N GLY A 98 -7.01 6.60 2.56
CA GLY A 98 -7.56 7.94 2.53
C GLY A 98 -8.90 8.04 3.27
N THR A 99 -9.80 7.09 3.05
CA THR A 99 -11.13 7.07 3.65
C THR A 99 -11.07 6.85 5.17
N VAL A 100 -10.27 5.90 5.63
CA VAL A 100 -10.08 5.64 7.07
C VAL A 100 -9.40 6.82 7.75
N ARG A 101 -8.41 7.44 7.09
CA ARG A 101 -7.78 8.67 7.61
C ARG A 101 -8.77 9.81 7.84
N MET A 102 -9.79 9.91 6.99
CA MET A 102 -10.87 10.89 7.17
C MET A 102 -11.73 10.61 8.40
N ARG A 103 -11.84 9.35 8.83
CA ARG A 103 -12.60 8.94 10.03
C ARG A 103 -11.80 9.17 11.30
N VAL A 104 -10.57 8.67 11.38
CA VAL A 104 -9.72 8.73 12.58
C VAL A 104 -8.93 10.02 12.72
N GLY A 105 -8.91 10.87 11.68
CA GLY A 105 -8.17 12.13 11.63
C GLY A 105 -6.84 12.01 10.89
N ILE A 106 -6.35 13.16 10.38
CA ILE A 106 -5.22 13.24 9.44
C ILE A 106 -3.88 12.84 10.07
N ASN A 107 -3.74 13.01 11.39
CA ASN A 107 -2.57 12.60 12.16
C ASN A 107 -3.00 12.00 13.49
N PRO A 108 -3.31 10.71 13.57
CA PRO A 108 -3.78 10.08 14.81
C PRO A 108 -2.80 10.19 16.00
N GLY A 109 -1.50 10.43 15.74
CA GLY A 109 -0.46 10.66 16.75
C GLY A 109 -0.19 12.11 17.09
N SER A 110 -0.91 13.09 16.52
CA SER A 110 -0.67 14.52 16.81
C SER A 110 -1.39 15.01 18.06
N ALA A 111 -0.82 16.02 18.76
CA ALA A 111 -1.41 16.62 19.95
C ALA A 111 -2.84 17.12 19.69
N PHE A 112 -3.73 16.95 20.67
CA PHE A 112 -5.17 17.27 20.59
C PHE A 112 -5.46 18.71 20.09
N VAL A 113 -4.68 19.69 20.53
CA VAL A 113 -4.79 21.10 20.10
C VAL A 113 -4.54 21.27 18.61
N HIS A 114 -3.55 20.55 18.04
CA HIS A 114 -3.25 20.56 16.61
C HIS A 114 -4.37 19.94 15.77
N ARG A 115 -5.00 18.89 16.29
CA ARG A 115 -6.15 18.23 15.66
C ARG A 115 -7.36 19.15 15.64
N LEU A 116 -7.62 19.89 16.74
CA LEU A 116 -8.73 20.82 16.86
C LEU A 116 -8.59 22.02 15.91
N MET A 117 -7.40 22.65 15.85
CA MET A 117 -7.14 23.76 14.92
C MET A 117 -7.28 23.35 13.45
N LYS A 118 -6.74 22.22 13.06
CA LYS A 118 -6.90 21.68 11.68
C LYS A 118 -8.35 21.30 11.37
N SER A 119 -9.13 20.87 12.36
CA SER A 119 -10.55 20.54 12.18
C SER A 119 -11.39 21.76 11.82
N ILE A 120 -11.11 22.91 12.42
CA ILE A 120 -11.90 24.15 12.24
C ILE A 120 -11.49 24.88 10.95
N LEU A 121 -10.17 25.04 10.71
CA LEU A 121 -9.64 25.79 9.55
C LEU A 121 -9.70 25.00 8.24
N GLY A 122 -9.87 23.68 8.30
CA GLY A 122 -9.79 22.78 7.16
C GLY A 122 -11.14 22.35 6.56
N ILE A 123 -12.28 22.91 6.96
CA ILE A 123 -13.61 22.44 6.52
C ILE A 123 -13.79 22.40 4.99
N PRO A 124 -13.43 23.46 4.23
CA PRO A 124 -13.58 23.44 2.77
C PRO A 124 -12.69 22.38 2.09
N GLY A 125 -11.43 22.28 2.52
CA GLY A 125 -10.49 21.29 2.01
C GLY A 125 -10.93 19.85 2.33
N ARG A 126 -11.48 19.62 3.52
CA ARG A 126 -12.02 18.32 3.93
C ARG A 126 -13.19 17.88 3.05
N THR A 127 -14.10 18.80 2.71
CA THR A 127 -15.24 18.50 1.83
C THR A 127 -14.77 18.14 0.43
N PHE A 128 -13.81 18.88 -0.12
CA PHE A 128 -13.21 18.58 -1.41
C PHE A 128 -12.50 17.22 -1.41
N PHE A 129 -11.69 16.96 -0.40
CA PHE A 129 -10.97 15.69 -0.26
C PHE A 129 -11.92 14.49 -0.14
N LYS A 130 -13.03 14.65 0.57
CA LYS A 130 -14.08 13.63 0.66
C LYS A 130 -14.69 13.33 -0.73
N LYS A 131 -15.01 14.37 -1.51
CA LYS A 131 -15.51 14.21 -2.89
C LYS A 131 -14.50 13.53 -3.80
N TYR A 132 -13.23 13.92 -3.69
CA TYR A 132 -12.14 13.26 -4.41
C TYR A 132 -12.05 11.78 -4.06
N LEU A 133 -12.02 11.41 -2.78
CA LEU A 133 -11.96 10.01 -2.35
C LEU A 133 -13.18 9.21 -2.84
N THR A 134 -14.35 9.83 -2.90
CA THR A 134 -15.54 9.18 -3.48
C THR A 134 -15.33 8.85 -4.95
N ALA A 135 -14.86 9.81 -5.75
CA ALA A 135 -14.57 9.61 -7.17
C ALA A 135 -13.44 8.59 -7.40
N TYR A 136 -12.35 8.73 -6.63
CA TYR A 136 -11.22 7.80 -6.67
C TYR A 136 -11.65 6.37 -6.34
N GLY A 137 -12.52 6.19 -5.34
CA GLY A 137 -13.07 4.89 -4.96
C GLY A 137 -13.93 4.25 -6.07
N VAL A 138 -14.64 5.04 -6.87
CA VAL A 138 -15.38 4.51 -8.03
C VAL A 138 -14.42 3.90 -9.04
N VAL A 139 -13.36 4.62 -9.40
CA VAL A 139 -12.35 4.16 -10.37
C VAL A 139 -11.59 2.94 -9.84
N SER A 140 -11.11 3.00 -8.59
CA SER A 140 -10.37 1.91 -7.95
C SER A 140 -11.19 0.62 -7.84
N LYS A 141 -12.46 0.73 -7.43
CA LYS A 141 -13.36 -0.43 -7.33
C LYS A 141 -13.66 -1.04 -8.71
N ASN A 142 -13.89 -0.21 -9.71
CA ASN A 142 -14.12 -0.70 -11.07
C ASN A 142 -12.89 -1.44 -11.60
N HIS A 143 -11.70 -0.87 -11.43
CA HIS A 143 -10.45 -1.54 -11.82
C HIS A 143 -10.28 -2.88 -11.08
N ALA A 144 -10.39 -2.88 -9.75
CA ALA A 144 -10.23 -4.10 -8.96
C ALA A 144 -11.19 -5.21 -9.38
N LYS A 145 -12.46 -4.88 -9.65
CA LYS A 145 -13.48 -5.83 -10.10
C LYS A 145 -13.16 -6.45 -11.46
N LEU A 146 -12.59 -5.67 -12.38
CA LEU A 146 -12.32 -6.12 -13.75
C LEU A 146 -10.97 -6.85 -13.87
N TRP A 147 -9.99 -6.47 -13.06
CA TRP A 147 -8.62 -6.91 -13.24
C TRP A 147 -8.20 -8.04 -12.30
N TYR A 148 -8.58 -8.00 -11.03
CA TYR A 148 -8.13 -9.04 -10.10
C TYR A 148 -9.01 -10.29 -10.20
N THR A 149 -8.37 -11.46 -10.21
CA THR A 149 -9.07 -12.74 -10.21
C THR A 149 -9.12 -13.35 -8.81
N ASP A 150 -8.09 -13.09 -8.02
CA ASP A 150 -7.89 -13.72 -6.72
C ASP A 150 -7.24 -12.76 -5.73
N VAL A 151 -7.56 -12.94 -4.45
CA VAL A 151 -7.02 -12.14 -3.35
C VAL A 151 -6.60 -13.06 -2.21
N VAL A 152 -5.35 -12.96 -1.81
CA VAL A 152 -4.86 -13.47 -0.53
C VAL A 152 -4.85 -12.31 0.46
N HIS A 153 -5.49 -12.47 1.61
CA HIS A 153 -5.52 -11.45 2.66
C HIS A 153 -4.70 -11.88 3.87
N LEU A 154 -3.75 -11.03 4.24
CA LEU A 154 -2.92 -11.18 5.43
C LEU A 154 -3.49 -10.29 6.53
N PRO A 155 -4.26 -10.84 7.49
CA PRO A 155 -4.87 -10.04 8.54
C PRO A 155 -3.83 -9.51 9.53
N VAL A 156 -4.26 -8.58 10.37
CA VAL A 156 -3.44 -8.09 11.49
C VAL A 156 -3.31 -9.21 12.54
N GLU A 157 -2.10 -9.73 12.70
CA GLU A 157 -1.79 -10.80 13.69
C GLU A 157 -0.86 -10.32 14.81
N PHE A 158 -0.04 -9.29 14.53
CA PHE A 158 0.99 -8.82 15.45
C PHE A 158 0.83 -7.32 15.71
N ALA A 159 1.26 -6.88 16.88
CA ALA A 159 1.39 -5.45 17.16
C ALA A 159 2.32 -4.78 16.14
N MET A 160 2.07 -3.52 15.87
CA MET A 160 2.90 -2.76 14.93
C MET A 160 4.18 -2.32 15.64
N ASP A 161 5.34 -2.70 15.08
CA ASP A 161 6.60 -2.09 15.49
C ASP A 161 6.60 -0.61 15.04
N PRO A 162 6.82 0.33 15.98
CA PRO A 162 6.93 1.74 15.65
C PRO A 162 8.16 1.97 14.78
N ASP A 163 7.98 2.07 13.47
CA ASP A 163 9.08 2.37 12.53
C ASP A 163 9.45 3.88 12.49
N GLY A 164 8.79 4.69 13.34
CA GLY A 164 9.00 6.14 13.45
C GLY A 164 8.64 6.95 12.19
N HIS A 165 8.30 6.30 11.10
CA HIS A 165 8.08 6.93 9.81
C HIS A 165 6.61 7.00 9.38
N ARG A 166 5.73 6.25 10.05
CA ARG A 166 4.30 6.19 9.72
C ARG A 166 3.47 6.68 10.90
N PRO A 167 2.70 7.75 10.75
CA PRO A 167 1.77 8.22 11.78
C PRO A 167 0.50 7.37 11.76
N VAL A 168 0.62 6.08 12.05
CA VAL A 168 -0.52 5.16 12.07
C VAL A 168 -0.76 4.66 13.49
N SER A 169 -2.01 4.71 13.93
CA SER A 169 -2.46 4.08 15.18
C SER A 169 -2.94 2.66 14.91
N GLU A 170 -3.01 1.83 15.96
CA GLU A 170 -3.61 0.49 15.86
C GLU A 170 -5.08 0.57 15.40
N GLU A 171 -5.83 1.58 15.86
CA GLU A 171 -7.21 1.83 15.41
C GLU A 171 -7.26 2.04 13.90
N TYR A 172 -6.40 2.92 13.36
CA TYR A 172 -6.33 3.17 11.92
C TYR A 172 -5.96 1.92 11.14
N ARG A 173 -5.03 1.13 11.67
CA ARG A 173 -4.56 -0.11 11.07
C ARG A 173 -5.67 -1.16 11.01
N ASN A 174 -6.36 -1.40 12.12
CA ASN A 174 -7.44 -2.38 12.21
C ASN A 174 -8.63 -2.00 11.32
N LEU A 175 -9.06 -0.72 11.36
CA LEU A 175 -10.11 -0.24 10.47
C LEU A 175 -9.73 -0.35 8.99
N SER A 176 -8.47 -0.09 8.65
CA SER A 176 -8.00 -0.24 7.26
C SER A 176 -8.00 -1.70 6.82
N ASP A 177 -7.71 -2.63 7.72
CA ASP A 177 -7.73 -4.07 7.45
C ASP A 177 -9.16 -4.57 7.17
N GLU A 178 -10.08 -4.23 8.05
CA GLU A 178 -11.51 -4.55 7.92
C GLU A 178 -12.11 -3.98 6.63
N GLU A 179 -11.87 -2.69 6.35
CA GLU A 179 -12.38 -2.02 5.16
C GLU A 179 -11.80 -2.61 3.85
N LEU A 180 -10.53 -3.00 3.85
CA LEU A 180 -9.92 -3.68 2.70
C LEU A 180 -10.59 -5.03 2.45
N TYR A 181 -10.75 -5.83 3.50
CA TYR A 181 -11.37 -7.14 3.40
C TYR A 181 -12.80 -7.06 2.87
N GLU A 182 -13.62 -6.16 3.45
CA GLU A 182 -15.00 -5.95 3.01
C GLU A 182 -15.08 -5.34 1.61
N ALA A 183 -14.14 -4.46 1.22
CA ALA A 183 -14.12 -3.91 -0.12
C ALA A 183 -13.97 -5.00 -1.19
N TYR A 184 -13.10 -5.99 -0.99
CA TYR A 184 -12.99 -7.12 -1.92
C TYR A 184 -14.26 -7.97 -1.95
N ARG A 185 -14.84 -8.30 -0.80
CA ARG A 185 -16.09 -9.07 -0.72
C ARG A 185 -17.23 -8.39 -1.48
N ASN A 186 -17.36 -7.08 -1.31
CA ASN A 186 -18.38 -6.27 -1.99
C ASN A 186 -18.18 -6.19 -3.52
N LEU A 187 -16.99 -6.53 -4.01
CA LEU A 187 -16.68 -6.64 -5.43
C LEU A 187 -16.87 -8.06 -5.97
N GLY A 188 -17.28 -9.00 -5.13
CA GLY A 188 -17.41 -10.42 -5.50
C GLY A 188 -16.09 -11.21 -5.49
N LEU A 189 -15.02 -10.61 -4.94
CA LEU A 189 -13.74 -11.26 -4.73
C LEU A 189 -13.69 -11.77 -3.29
N THR A 190 -13.70 -13.09 -3.10
CA THR A 190 -13.61 -13.69 -1.76
C THR A 190 -12.14 -13.82 -1.35
N PRO A 191 -11.65 -13.01 -0.36
CA PRO A 191 -10.26 -13.10 0.03
C PRO A 191 -9.96 -14.43 0.74
N TYR A 192 -8.90 -15.11 0.33
CA TYR A 192 -8.34 -16.25 1.02
C TYR A 192 -7.45 -15.75 2.16
N CYS A 193 -7.92 -15.89 3.40
CA CYS A 193 -7.18 -15.45 4.58
C CYS A 193 -6.07 -16.44 4.92
N VAL A 194 -4.84 -15.91 5.06
CA VAL A 194 -3.64 -16.68 5.35
C VAL A 194 -2.96 -16.11 6.60
N LYS A 195 -2.59 -16.99 7.52
CA LYS A 195 -2.02 -16.66 8.84
C LYS A 195 -0.75 -17.45 9.12
N GLY A 196 -0.02 -17.02 10.15
CA GLY A 196 1.17 -17.70 10.67
C GLY A 196 2.49 -17.08 10.19
N SER A 197 3.56 -17.85 10.29
CA SER A 197 4.90 -17.49 9.84
C SER A 197 4.97 -17.30 8.34
N GLN A 198 5.99 -16.61 7.83
CA GLN A 198 6.21 -16.43 6.38
C GLN A 198 6.21 -17.76 5.63
N LYS A 199 6.86 -18.78 6.18
CA LYS A 199 6.92 -20.10 5.58
C LYS A 199 5.54 -20.78 5.51
N GLU A 200 4.76 -20.71 6.58
CA GLU A 200 3.41 -21.25 6.62
C GLU A 200 2.50 -20.54 5.61
N ARG A 201 2.59 -19.21 5.54
CA ARG A 201 1.82 -18.40 4.57
C ARG A 201 2.14 -18.77 3.13
N LEU A 202 3.43 -18.87 2.76
CA LEU A 202 3.82 -19.28 1.42
C LEU A 202 3.30 -20.67 1.09
N ASN A 203 3.47 -21.64 1.98
CA ASN A 203 3.00 -23.00 1.76
C ASN A 203 1.49 -23.07 1.57
N GLN A 204 0.71 -22.33 2.39
CA GLN A 204 -0.75 -22.25 2.24
C GLN A 204 -1.15 -21.69 0.88
N ILE A 205 -0.50 -20.58 0.42
CA ILE A 205 -0.79 -19.97 -0.87
C ILE A 205 -0.41 -20.89 -2.03
N ILE A 206 0.79 -21.46 -2.01
CA ILE A 206 1.29 -22.37 -3.04
C ILE A 206 0.36 -23.58 -3.17
N GLN A 207 -0.05 -24.18 -2.06
CA GLN A 207 -0.95 -25.31 -2.06
C GLN A 207 -2.36 -24.94 -2.57
N HIS A 208 -2.92 -23.82 -2.11
CA HIS A 208 -4.26 -23.38 -2.48
C HIS A 208 -4.37 -23.11 -3.99
N TYR A 209 -3.40 -22.43 -4.56
CA TYR A 209 -3.41 -22.09 -5.99
C TYR A 209 -2.68 -23.13 -6.85
N LYS A 210 -2.13 -24.20 -6.25
CA LYS A 210 -1.35 -25.26 -6.94
C LYS A 210 -0.22 -24.69 -7.78
N LEU A 211 0.52 -23.73 -7.19
CA LEU A 211 1.62 -23.07 -7.87
C LEU A 211 2.85 -23.99 -7.94
N PRO A 212 3.66 -23.90 -9.01
CA PRO A 212 4.93 -24.61 -9.08
C PRO A 212 5.90 -24.03 -8.05
N ILE A 213 6.84 -24.85 -7.59
CA ILE A 213 7.98 -24.40 -6.77
C ILE A 213 9.22 -24.48 -7.64
N VAL A 214 9.80 -23.32 -7.95
CA VAL A 214 11.02 -23.19 -8.75
C VAL A 214 12.25 -22.90 -7.88
N VAL A 215 12.03 -22.30 -6.70
CA VAL A 215 13.03 -22.07 -5.65
C VAL A 215 12.47 -22.58 -4.34
N PRO A 216 13.25 -23.29 -3.49
CA PRO A 216 12.79 -23.74 -2.17
C PRO A 216 12.26 -22.57 -1.33
N VAL A 217 11.17 -22.80 -0.59
CA VAL A 217 10.47 -21.75 0.16
C VAL A 217 11.38 -21.01 1.14
N ASP A 218 12.22 -21.73 1.89
CA ASP A 218 13.13 -21.12 2.87
C ASP A 218 14.18 -20.23 2.19
N GLU A 219 14.70 -20.66 1.04
CA GLU A 219 15.64 -19.88 0.24
C GLU A 219 14.96 -18.63 -0.36
N ALA A 220 13.75 -18.79 -0.89
CA ALA A 220 12.97 -17.68 -1.44
C ALA A 220 12.67 -16.61 -0.38
N ILE A 221 12.38 -16.99 0.87
CA ILE A 221 12.19 -16.05 1.99
C ILE A 221 13.49 -15.27 2.25
N SER A 222 14.62 -15.96 2.37
CA SER A 222 15.92 -15.33 2.63
C SER A 222 16.32 -14.36 1.52
N LEU A 223 16.10 -14.73 0.27
CA LEU A 223 16.34 -13.86 -0.89
C LEU A 223 15.40 -12.65 -0.89
N ALA A 224 14.13 -12.83 -0.59
CA ALA A 224 13.16 -11.75 -0.51
C ALA A 224 13.54 -10.72 0.57
N GLU A 225 13.93 -11.17 1.76
CA GLU A 225 14.38 -10.29 2.85
C GLU A 225 15.62 -9.48 2.45
N LYS A 226 16.55 -10.11 1.73
CA LYS A 226 17.74 -9.42 1.21
C LYS A 226 17.38 -8.33 0.21
N VAL A 227 16.59 -8.66 -0.81
CA VAL A 227 16.14 -7.70 -1.84
C VAL A 227 15.38 -6.53 -1.21
N ILE A 228 14.45 -6.80 -0.31
CA ILE A 228 13.66 -5.77 0.37
C ILE A 228 14.55 -4.85 1.22
N ARG A 229 15.55 -5.40 1.91
CA ARG A 229 16.50 -4.61 2.70
C ARG A 229 17.32 -3.69 1.80
N GLU A 230 17.90 -4.22 0.72
CA GLU A 230 18.70 -3.45 -0.23
C GLU A 230 17.89 -2.31 -0.86
N ASN A 231 16.66 -2.58 -1.28
CA ASN A 231 15.76 -1.56 -1.83
C ASN A 231 15.42 -0.48 -0.80
N ARG A 232 15.15 -0.86 0.46
CA ARG A 232 14.87 0.11 1.53
C ARG A 232 16.06 1.01 1.82
N GLU A 233 17.28 0.45 1.84
CA GLU A 233 18.52 1.20 2.04
C GLU A 233 18.74 2.20 0.92
N ALA A 234 18.58 1.77 -0.34
CA ALA A 234 18.72 2.65 -1.51
C ALA A 234 17.72 3.82 -1.49
N VAL A 235 16.44 3.53 -1.22
CA VAL A 235 15.39 4.57 -1.13
C VAL A 235 15.64 5.51 0.06
N SER A 236 16.05 4.98 1.21
CA SER A 236 16.35 5.78 2.40
C SER A 236 17.54 6.72 2.16
N LYS A 237 18.58 6.23 1.50
CA LYS A 237 19.72 7.05 1.10
C LYS A 237 19.30 8.20 0.19
N ARG A 238 18.49 7.92 -0.83
CA ARG A 238 17.97 8.94 -1.75
C ARG A 238 17.13 10.00 -1.02
N ILE A 239 16.29 9.60 -0.06
CA ILE A 239 15.49 10.54 0.76
C ILE A 239 16.40 11.45 1.58
N ILE A 240 17.45 10.90 2.22
CA ILE A 240 18.40 11.65 3.04
C ILE A 240 19.18 12.65 2.17
N GLU A 241 19.66 12.21 1.01
CA GLU A 241 20.41 13.06 0.06
C GLU A 241 19.59 14.24 -0.48
N GLN A 242 18.28 14.03 -0.66
CA GLN A 242 17.36 15.07 -1.15
C GLN A 242 16.81 15.98 -0.05
N TYR A 243 16.96 15.57 1.23
CA TYR A 243 16.33 16.30 2.34
C TYR A 243 16.99 17.66 2.56
N GLU A 244 16.19 18.72 2.40
CA GLU A 244 16.53 20.08 2.80
C GLU A 244 15.68 20.47 4.01
N GLU A 245 16.31 21.08 5.03
CA GLU A 245 15.56 21.53 6.18
C GLU A 245 14.62 22.67 5.80
N PRO A 246 13.30 22.54 6.02
CA PRO A 246 12.35 23.56 5.60
C PRO A 246 12.59 24.89 6.34
N THR A 247 12.53 26.00 5.61
CA THR A 247 12.61 27.34 6.17
C THR A 247 11.49 27.62 7.16
N LEU A 248 11.64 28.60 8.03
CA LEU A 248 10.62 29.01 9.02
C LEU A 248 9.28 29.36 8.33
N LYS A 249 9.34 29.99 7.17
CA LYS A 249 8.17 30.35 6.35
C LYS A 249 7.43 29.12 5.83
N GLU A 250 8.17 28.10 5.41
CA GLU A 250 7.61 26.81 4.99
C GLU A 250 7.05 26.02 6.17
N LYS A 251 7.72 25.99 7.32
CA LYS A 251 7.20 25.38 8.55
C LYS A 251 5.84 25.97 8.94
N ILE A 252 5.69 27.30 8.89
CA ILE A 252 4.40 27.98 9.15
C ILE A 252 3.36 27.59 8.09
N LYS A 253 3.75 27.57 6.81
CA LYS A 253 2.89 27.17 5.70
C LYS A 253 2.40 25.70 5.85
N PHE A 254 3.25 24.79 6.35
CA PHE A 254 2.86 23.40 6.62
C PHE A 254 1.87 23.27 7.78
N MET A 255 1.95 24.15 8.78
CA MET A 255 1.02 24.16 9.92
C MET A 255 -0.38 24.66 9.52
N THR A 256 -0.49 25.50 8.49
CA THR A 256 -1.75 26.11 8.04
C THR A 256 -2.38 25.43 6.81
N ARG A 257 -1.66 24.51 6.17
CA ARG A 257 -2.18 23.75 5.02
C ARG A 257 -3.07 22.57 5.48
N TYR A 258 -4.17 22.46 4.80
CA TYR A 258 -5.03 21.29 4.85
C TYR A 258 -4.70 20.36 3.68
#